data_c7e40ec234b7ac2fedc14a5f3b9ce45b
#
_entry.id   c7e40ec234b7ac2fedc14a5f3b9ce45b
#
_cell.length_a   1.000
_cell.length_b   1.000
_cell.length_c   1.000
_cell.angle_alpha   90.00
_cell.angle_beta   90.00
_cell.angle_gamma   90.00
#
_symmetry.space_group_name_H-M   'P 1'
#
loop_
_entity.id
_entity.type
_entity.pdbx_description
1 polymer ?
#
loop_
_entity_poly.entity_id
_entity_poly.type
_entity_poly.pdbx_seq_one_letter_code
_entity_poly.pdbx_strand_id
1 'polypeptide(L)'
;RFRKAAALGLAALMAVGSVNFAGVTTGAAGLPTTDGHDKYVNKNVFDVISSDTFGTKELESPLFDKTKGSSDITDLQVPTLAYDESSIGLVWQKPEKYDNVADYNVYINGKLAGTARENYKVNAAWAAKYMESFYDYYTTQGNSDVDMVNVDIHAYRATGLQPDTEYTFKVVAIDKDGKELGTPQEIKQKTTAKAEVLNIKDFGAVETEGYTSYDDEKNAIIEKNTKAIQAAIDACPEGGKVVIPENTDGKVFVSGAVWLKSDMTLEVNGTLWASPNSDHFEIGFLMYPFYTDTRGWGLVNAMTSDESNPIKNVRVTGTGTLYGNGWKYGAGSTMYGDGLTSNKGKNTQAGDPTDTETWGLPRYMGGGNVNVFYQGIQSKDSAYKYLKNTGKYDDAKIESLRTATTAAEATAAANGISKDDLKFAYATRSSLLIMRNCENVYVGDITIENPSNHSVNILDSRNIATTNVKVFSYDGNNGDGLGYGCSQNVICWGNFTDTGDD
;
A
#
# COMPACT_ATOMS: atom_id res chain seq x y z
N ARG A 1 -10.82 32.79 3.43
CA ARG A 1 -9.82 33.30 2.47
C ARG A 1 -8.49 32.50 2.51
N PHE A 2 -8.06 32.00 3.66
CA PHE A 2 -6.83 31.19 3.79
C PHE A 2 -6.98 29.77 3.19
N ARG A 3 -8.16 29.16 3.24
CA ARG A 3 -8.42 27.84 2.65
C ARG A 3 -8.30 27.80 1.12
N LYS A 4 -8.63 28.91 0.42
CA LYS A 4 -8.49 28.99 -1.06
C LYS A 4 -7.03 29.12 -1.53
N ALA A 5 -6.17 29.72 -0.73
CA ALA A 5 -4.75 29.87 -1.09
C ALA A 5 -3.97 28.56 -0.88
N ALA A 6 -4.32 27.75 0.14
CA ALA A 6 -3.71 26.45 0.37
C ALA A 6 -4.13 25.43 -0.70
N ALA A 7 -5.39 25.47 -1.15
CA ALA A 7 -5.88 24.59 -2.21
C ALA A 7 -5.20 24.86 -3.56
N LEU A 8 -4.90 26.12 -3.87
CA LEU A 8 -4.19 26.49 -5.11
C LEU A 8 -2.71 26.08 -5.09
N GLY A 9 -2.08 26.08 -3.93
CA GLY A 9 -0.70 25.64 -3.76
C GLY A 9 -0.56 24.12 -3.93
N LEU A 10 -1.49 23.34 -3.37
CA LEU A 10 -1.49 21.88 -3.47
C LEU A 10 -1.88 21.41 -4.88
N ALA A 11 -2.85 22.08 -5.51
CA ALA A 11 -3.23 21.77 -6.91
C ALA A 11 -2.07 22.02 -7.89
N ALA A 12 -1.21 23.01 -7.61
CA ALA A 12 -0.01 23.26 -8.40
C ALA A 12 1.05 22.16 -8.21
N LEU A 13 1.18 21.58 -7.00
CA LEU A 13 2.12 20.49 -6.76
C LEU A 13 1.63 19.15 -7.35
N MET A 14 0.32 18.90 -7.35
CA MET A 14 -0.21 17.63 -7.89
C MET A 14 -0.47 17.67 -9.41
N ALA A 15 -0.62 18.86 -10.00
CA ALA A 15 -0.64 19.00 -11.45
C ALA A 15 0.74 18.82 -12.10
N VAL A 16 1.81 18.79 -11.29
CA VAL A 16 3.20 18.60 -11.75
C VAL A 16 3.60 17.11 -11.76
N GLY A 17 2.74 16.20 -11.31
CA GLY A 17 2.97 14.74 -11.35
C GLY A 17 3.07 14.12 -12.75
N SER A 18 3.16 14.94 -13.80
CA SER A 18 3.55 14.55 -15.15
C SER A 18 4.66 15.43 -15.72
N VAL A 19 5.35 16.19 -14.88
CA VAL A 19 6.54 16.90 -15.35
C VAL A 19 7.69 15.89 -15.37
N ASN A 20 8.11 15.56 -16.58
CA ASN A 20 9.42 15.02 -16.84
C ASN A 20 10.43 15.75 -15.96
N PHE A 21 11.06 15.04 -15.04
CA PHE A 21 12.22 15.51 -14.29
C PHE A 21 13.46 15.72 -15.17
N ALA A 22 13.29 15.85 -16.48
CA ALA A 22 14.31 16.31 -17.39
C ALA A 22 14.44 17.83 -17.23
N GLY A 23 15.24 18.27 -16.27
CA GLY A 23 15.64 19.67 -16.22
C GLY A 23 15.67 20.40 -14.88
N VAL A 24 15.53 19.74 -13.76
CA VAL A 24 15.88 20.38 -12.48
C VAL A 24 17.32 20.04 -12.15
N THR A 25 18.25 20.75 -12.77
CA THR A 25 19.61 20.89 -12.27
C THR A 25 19.61 21.82 -11.08
N THR A 26 19.09 21.38 -9.96
CA THR A 26 19.52 21.92 -8.68
C THR A 26 20.85 21.24 -8.41
N GLY A 27 21.92 22.00 -8.41
CA GLY A 27 23.28 21.51 -8.20
C GLY A 27 23.50 20.91 -6.82
N ALA A 28 22.89 19.76 -6.56
CA ALA A 28 23.38 18.84 -5.57
C ALA A 28 24.56 18.11 -6.23
N ALA A 29 25.77 18.54 -5.90
CA ALA A 29 26.96 17.84 -6.34
C ALA A 29 26.86 16.41 -5.85
N GLY A 30 26.92 15.43 -6.76
CA GLY A 30 26.90 14.01 -6.44
C GLY A 30 25.70 13.21 -6.91
N LEU A 31 24.58 13.86 -7.27
CA LEU A 31 23.49 13.14 -7.91
C LEU A 31 23.80 12.88 -9.40
N PRO A 32 23.37 11.73 -9.95
CA PRO A 32 23.60 11.40 -11.34
C PRO A 32 23.07 12.51 -12.24
N THR A 33 23.94 13.05 -13.08
CA THR A 33 23.53 13.90 -14.19
C THR A 33 22.99 13.03 -15.31
N THR A 34 22.24 13.63 -16.25
CA THR A 34 21.77 12.93 -17.47
C THR A 34 22.92 12.26 -18.22
N ASP A 35 24.13 12.81 -18.16
CA ASP A 35 25.33 12.24 -18.77
C ASP A 35 25.87 11.01 -18.03
N GLY A 36 25.45 10.82 -16.79
CA GLY A 36 25.76 9.65 -15.97
C GLY A 36 24.64 8.60 -15.94
N HIS A 37 23.56 8.81 -16.67
CA HIS A 37 22.42 7.90 -16.67
C HIS A 37 22.82 6.47 -17.07
N ASP A 38 23.58 6.32 -18.16
CA ASP A 38 24.07 5.02 -18.62
C ASP A 38 24.93 4.31 -17.57
N LYS A 39 25.61 5.07 -16.73
CA LYS A 39 26.39 4.54 -15.62
C LYS A 39 25.54 3.87 -14.56
N TYR A 40 24.28 4.31 -14.41
CA TYR A 40 23.34 3.77 -13.43
C TYR A 40 22.35 2.77 -14.02
N VAL A 41 22.07 2.85 -15.32
CA VAL A 41 21.19 1.94 -16.04
C VAL A 41 21.70 0.48 -15.98
N ASN A 42 23.01 0.27 -16.02
CA ASN A 42 23.64 -1.05 -15.97
C ASN A 42 24.35 -1.33 -14.64
N LYS A 43 24.08 -0.53 -13.62
CA LYS A 43 24.61 -0.73 -12.28
C LYS A 43 23.49 -1.02 -11.32
N ASN A 44 23.85 -1.69 -10.25
CA ASN A 44 22.93 -1.88 -9.15
C ASN A 44 22.44 -0.52 -8.62
N VAL A 45 21.14 -0.32 -8.58
CA VAL A 45 20.53 0.90 -8.06
C VAL A 45 20.98 1.19 -6.62
N PHE A 46 21.33 0.16 -5.86
CA PHE A 46 21.84 0.31 -4.51
C PHE A 46 23.26 0.91 -4.43
N ASP A 47 24.03 0.87 -5.51
CA ASP A 47 25.29 1.65 -5.54
C ASP A 47 25.02 3.15 -5.49
N VAL A 48 23.85 3.57 -5.99
CA VAL A 48 23.42 4.98 -5.95
C VAL A 48 22.94 5.37 -4.58
N ILE A 49 22.37 4.42 -3.83
CA ILE A 49 21.80 4.61 -2.48
C ILE A 49 22.61 3.87 -1.40
N SER A 50 23.76 3.31 -1.74
CA SER A 50 24.68 2.71 -0.77
C SER A 50 25.18 3.76 0.23
N SER A 51 25.59 3.31 1.40
CA SER A 51 26.22 4.17 2.40
C SER A 51 27.43 4.92 1.83
N ASP A 52 28.12 4.35 0.84
CA ASP A 52 29.26 5.00 0.19
C ASP A 52 28.83 6.09 -0.79
N THR A 53 27.66 5.98 -1.38
CA THR A 53 27.09 6.99 -2.29
C THR A 53 26.23 8.00 -1.55
N PHE A 54 25.41 7.56 -0.61
CA PHE A 54 24.66 8.41 0.31
C PHE A 54 25.46 8.83 1.53
N GLY A 55 26.50 8.11 1.89
CA GLY A 55 27.53 8.52 2.82
C GLY A 55 28.54 9.48 2.17
N THR A 56 28.15 10.11 1.05
CA THR A 56 28.90 11.19 0.44
C THR A 56 28.82 12.46 1.27
N LYS A 57 29.64 13.41 0.96
CA LYS A 57 29.74 14.67 1.69
C LYS A 57 28.42 15.42 1.84
N GLU A 58 27.43 15.18 0.96
CA GLU A 58 26.13 15.81 1.07
C GLU A 58 25.31 15.28 2.25
N LEU A 59 25.38 13.97 2.50
CA LEU A 59 24.76 13.36 3.70
C LEU A 59 25.63 13.52 4.95
N GLU A 60 26.93 13.77 4.76
CA GLU A 60 27.83 14.16 5.82
C GLU A 60 27.80 15.67 6.12
N SER A 61 26.80 16.38 5.56
CA SER A 61 26.59 17.79 5.89
C SER A 61 26.36 17.95 7.41
N PRO A 62 26.60 19.13 7.97
CA PRO A 62 26.42 19.36 9.42
C PRO A 62 25.03 18.99 9.95
N LEU A 63 24.01 18.94 9.07
CA LEU A 63 22.67 18.51 9.41
C LEU A 63 22.58 16.99 9.68
N PHE A 64 23.53 16.22 9.13
CA PHE A 64 23.56 14.75 9.21
C PHE A 64 24.84 14.21 9.82
N ASP A 65 25.57 15.06 10.58
CA ASP A 65 26.82 14.64 11.22
C ASP A 65 26.56 13.61 12.33
N LYS A 66 26.60 12.34 11.94
CA LYS A 66 26.34 11.18 12.78
C LYS A 66 27.28 11.03 13.97
N THR A 67 28.35 11.84 14.06
CA THR A 67 29.33 11.82 15.14
C THR A 67 28.98 12.75 16.29
N LYS A 68 27.98 13.61 16.13
CA LYS A 68 27.60 14.65 17.10
C LYS A 68 26.26 14.36 17.75
N GLY A 69 26.01 15.04 18.86
CA GLY A 69 24.77 14.94 19.59
C GLY A 69 24.78 13.85 20.67
N SER A 70 23.58 13.43 21.06
CA SER A 70 23.36 12.38 22.06
C SER A 70 23.35 10.98 21.43
N SER A 71 23.85 9.99 22.18
CA SER A 71 23.69 8.58 21.85
C SER A 71 22.36 7.99 22.35
N ASP A 72 21.50 8.81 22.96
CA ASP A 72 20.21 8.37 23.46
C ASP A 72 19.22 8.23 22.32
N ILE A 73 18.41 7.17 22.34
CA ILE A 73 17.20 7.13 21.51
C ILE A 73 16.18 8.13 22.06
N THR A 74 15.28 8.60 21.22
CA THR A 74 14.19 9.50 21.61
C THR A 74 12.84 8.96 21.11
N ASP A 75 11.76 9.53 21.62
CA ASP A 75 10.39 9.26 21.16
C ASP A 75 10.02 7.77 21.12
N LEU A 76 10.44 6.98 22.13
CA LEU A 76 9.96 5.61 22.27
C LEU A 76 8.46 5.61 22.50
N GLN A 77 7.72 5.01 21.58
CA GLN A 77 6.26 5.02 21.61
C GLN A 77 5.66 3.72 21.08
N VAL A 78 4.41 3.48 21.44
CA VAL A 78 3.52 2.52 20.80
C VAL A 78 2.65 3.31 19.81
N PRO A 79 2.80 3.11 18.49
CA PRO A 79 1.96 3.80 17.53
C PRO A 79 0.48 3.49 17.74
N THR A 80 -0.36 4.36 17.23
CA THR A 80 -1.82 4.24 17.35
C THR A 80 -2.30 2.83 17.03
N LEU A 81 -2.97 2.20 17.99
CA LEU A 81 -3.54 0.85 17.87
C LEU A 81 -2.54 -0.23 17.41
N ALA A 82 -1.24 0.01 17.52
CA ALA A 82 -0.21 -0.99 17.20
C ALA A 82 -0.07 -2.03 18.34
N TYR A 83 -1.17 -2.40 18.94
CA TYR A 83 -1.27 -3.43 19.97
C TYR A 83 -2.62 -4.14 19.91
N ASP A 84 -2.64 -5.37 20.36
CA ASP A 84 -3.83 -6.20 20.48
C ASP A 84 -3.76 -7.10 21.74
N GLU A 85 -4.55 -8.16 21.77
CA GLU A 85 -4.58 -9.11 22.89
C GLU A 85 -3.30 -9.93 23.06
N SER A 86 -2.39 -9.93 22.06
CA SER A 86 -1.22 -10.82 22.02
C SER A 86 0.05 -10.16 21.48
N SER A 87 -0.02 -8.92 21.05
CA SER A 87 1.12 -8.23 20.47
C SER A 87 1.15 -6.74 20.82
N ILE A 88 2.36 -6.16 20.81
CA ILE A 88 2.62 -4.72 20.99
C ILE A 88 3.75 -4.33 20.04
N GLY A 89 3.50 -3.32 19.20
CA GLY A 89 4.49 -2.71 18.32
C GLY A 89 5.12 -1.48 18.97
N LEU A 90 6.42 -1.33 18.83
CA LEU A 90 7.20 -0.20 19.32
C LEU A 90 7.92 0.47 18.15
N VAL A 91 8.04 1.77 18.22
CA VAL A 91 8.93 2.56 17.36
C VAL A 91 9.65 3.62 18.20
N TRP A 92 10.78 4.09 17.71
CA TRP A 92 11.56 5.14 18.34
C TRP A 92 12.34 5.93 17.31
N GLN A 93 12.87 7.10 17.70
CA GLN A 93 13.82 7.84 16.90
C GLN A 93 15.23 7.36 17.22
N LYS A 94 16.05 7.20 16.17
CA LYS A 94 17.46 6.86 16.34
C LYS A 94 18.20 7.99 17.07
N PRO A 95 19.33 7.67 17.75
CA PRO A 95 20.20 8.70 18.32
C PRO A 95 20.68 9.72 17.29
N GLU A 96 20.92 10.97 17.71
CA GLU A 96 21.62 11.96 16.88
C GLU A 96 23.05 11.48 16.56
N LYS A 97 23.74 10.96 17.58
CA LYS A 97 25.04 10.32 17.44
C LYS A 97 24.85 8.84 17.18
N TYR A 98 24.98 8.42 15.94
CA TYR A 98 24.72 7.02 15.53
C TYR A 98 25.87 6.38 14.74
N ASP A 99 27.03 7.00 14.67
CA ASP A 99 28.22 6.48 13.99
C ASP A 99 28.68 5.11 14.48
N ASN A 100 28.38 4.79 15.75
CA ASN A 100 28.71 3.52 16.41
C ASN A 100 27.49 2.64 16.68
N VAL A 101 26.31 3.02 16.26
CA VAL A 101 25.09 2.22 16.50
C VAL A 101 25.05 1.07 15.50
N ALA A 102 25.00 -0.16 16.00
CA ALA A 102 24.88 -1.37 15.21
C ALA A 102 23.46 -1.95 15.23
N ASP A 103 22.76 -1.84 16.37
CA ASP A 103 21.40 -2.35 16.57
C ASP A 103 20.80 -1.75 17.86
N TYR A 104 19.66 -2.26 18.29
CA TYR A 104 18.98 -1.86 19.52
C TYR A 104 18.55 -3.09 20.31
N ASN A 105 18.93 -3.14 21.58
CA ASN A 105 18.42 -4.14 22.52
C ASN A 105 17.02 -3.74 23.00
N VAL A 106 16.11 -4.71 23.01
CA VAL A 106 14.76 -4.56 23.56
C VAL A 106 14.58 -5.52 24.72
N TYR A 107 14.15 -4.98 25.85
CA TYR A 107 13.86 -5.72 27.05
C TYR A 107 12.36 -5.68 27.34
N ILE A 108 11.80 -6.81 27.74
CA ILE A 108 10.41 -6.95 28.17
C ILE A 108 10.40 -7.39 29.62
N ASN A 109 9.80 -6.61 30.50
CA ASN A 109 9.76 -6.86 31.94
C ASN A 109 11.16 -7.14 32.53
N GLY A 110 12.15 -6.36 32.08
CA GLY A 110 13.53 -6.43 32.53
C GLY A 110 14.39 -7.57 31.95
N LYS A 111 13.84 -8.41 31.09
CA LYS A 111 14.57 -9.47 30.37
C LYS A 111 14.84 -9.07 28.93
N LEU A 112 16.07 -9.32 28.46
CA LEU A 112 16.42 -9.13 27.04
C LEU A 112 15.51 -10.05 26.19
N ALA A 113 14.76 -9.45 25.30
CA ALA A 113 13.86 -10.15 24.38
C ALA A 113 14.49 -10.37 23.00
N GLY A 114 15.52 -9.61 22.67
CA GLY A 114 16.22 -9.68 21.39
C GLY A 114 16.61 -8.30 20.89
N THR A 115 17.08 -8.24 19.65
CA THR A 115 17.41 -6.97 19.00
C THR A 115 16.34 -6.57 17.98
N ALA A 116 16.32 -5.29 17.63
CA ALA A 116 15.40 -4.76 16.64
C ALA A 116 15.60 -5.44 15.28
N ARG A 117 16.83 -5.63 14.85
CA ARG A 117 17.19 -6.26 13.58
C ARG A 117 16.80 -7.74 13.51
N GLU A 118 17.03 -8.49 14.59
CA GLU A 118 16.59 -9.90 14.66
C GLU A 118 15.08 -10.02 14.59
N ASN A 119 14.38 -9.16 15.31
CA ASN A 119 12.91 -9.10 15.28
C ASN A 119 12.37 -8.74 13.90
N TYR A 120 12.98 -7.76 13.22
CA TYR A 120 12.62 -7.38 11.87
C TYR A 120 12.81 -8.53 10.88
N LYS A 121 13.92 -9.24 10.93
CA LYS A 121 14.18 -10.39 10.05
C LYS A 121 13.11 -11.46 10.15
N VAL A 122 12.62 -11.74 11.35
CA VAL A 122 11.52 -12.69 11.54
C VAL A 122 10.22 -12.17 10.94
N ASN A 123 9.86 -10.92 11.23
CA ASN A 123 8.62 -10.33 10.79
C ASN A 123 8.59 -10.08 9.27
N ALA A 124 9.74 -9.80 8.66
CA ALA A 124 9.90 -9.55 7.23
C ALA A 124 10.35 -10.77 6.43
N ALA A 125 10.41 -11.96 7.01
CA ALA A 125 10.92 -13.18 6.35
C ALA A 125 10.18 -13.51 5.05
N TRP A 126 8.90 -13.18 4.95
CA TRP A 126 8.09 -13.36 3.75
C TRP A 126 8.63 -12.56 2.53
N ALA A 127 9.31 -11.44 2.77
CA ALA A 127 9.87 -10.58 1.72
C ALA A 127 11.18 -11.12 1.14
N ALA A 128 11.84 -12.09 1.79
CA ALA A 128 13.15 -12.59 1.39
C ALA A 128 13.22 -12.99 -0.08
N LYS A 129 12.22 -13.75 -0.56
CA LYS A 129 12.15 -14.20 -1.95
C LYS A 129 12.12 -13.04 -2.97
N TYR A 130 11.47 -11.93 -2.64
CA TYR A 130 11.41 -10.75 -3.50
C TYR A 130 12.73 -10.01 -3.48
N MET A 131 13.31 -9.86 -2.29
CA MET A 131 14.59 -9.20 -2.11
C MET A 131 15.73 -9.99 -2.78
N GLU A 132 15.77 -11.31 -2.62
CA GLU A 132 16.75 -12.18 -3.29
C GLU A 132 16.68 -12.05 -4.81
N SER A 133 15.48 -12.09 -5.40
CA SER A 133 15.30 -11.92 -6.84
C SER A 133 15.75 -10.54 -7.33
N PHE A 134 15.46 -9.51 -6.57
CA PHE A 134 15.86 -8.15 -6.86
C PHE A 134 17.39 -8.00 -6.80
N TYR A 135 18.04 -8.53 -5.78
CA TYR A 135 19.47 -8.52 -5.65
C TYR A 135 20.17 -9.34 -6.72
N ASP A 136 19.66 -10.55 -7.00
CA ASP A 136 20.20 -11.39 -8.08
C ASP A 136 20.14 -10.67 -9.43
N TYR A 137 19.05 -9.99 -9.71
CA TYR A 137 18.92 -9.17 -10.93
C TYR A 137 19.98 -8.08 -11.00
N TYR A 138 20.12 -7.27 -9.97
CA TYR A 138 21.05 -6.14 -9.99
C TYR A 138 22.54 -6.58 -9.91
N THR A 139 22.85 -7.61 -9.17
CA THR A 139 24.20 -8.15 -9.06
C THR A 139 24.69 -8.82 -10.36
N THR A 140 23.80 -9.45 -11.13
CA THR A 140 24.13 -10.04 -12.44
C THR A 140 24.42 -9.00 -13.52
N GLN A 141 24.13 -7.72 -13.29
CA GLN A 141 24.49 -6.63 -14.22
C GLN A 141 25.94 -6.16 -14.06
N GLY A 142 26.78 -6.89 -13.37
CA GLY A 142 28.22 -6.63 -13.26
C GLY A 142 28.67 -5.90 -12.01
N ASN A 143 27.80 -5.74 -11.05
CA ASN A 143 28.11 -5.16 -9.73
C ASN A 143 28.08 -6.25 -8.67
N SER A 144 29.19 -6.97 -8.51
CA SER A 144 29.33 -8.00 -7.47
C SER A 144 29.58 -7.45 -6.06
N ASP A 145 29.85 -6.15 -5.94
CA ASP A 145 30.31 -5.52 -4.69
C ASP A 145 29.28 -4.53 -4.14
N VAL A 146 27.99 -4.92 -4.17
CA VAL A 146 26.96 -4.07 -3.58
C VAL A 146 27.00 -4.21 -2.07
N ASP A 147 27.51 -3.21 -1.42
CA ASP A 147 27.19 -2.98 -0.02
C ASP A 147 25.72 -2.64 0.07
N MET A 148 24.95 -3.64 0.44
CA MET A 148 23.55 -3.48 0.74
C MET A 148 23.37 -2.38 1.76
N VAL A 149 22.51 -1.43 1.46
CA VAL A 149 22.15 -0.40 2.42
C VAL A 149 21.78 -1.07 3.73
N ASN A 150 22.58 -0.82 4.74
CA ASN A 150 22.31 -1.34 6.06
C ASN A 150 21.19 -0.50 6.67
N VAL A 151 19.94 -0.89 6.39
CA VAL A 151 18.77 -0.19 6.90
C VAL A 151 18.81 -0.23 8.43
N ASP A 152 18.73 0.92 9.02
CA ASP A 152 18.64 1.09 10.47
C ASP A 152 17.19 0.79 10.90
N ILE A 153 17.02 -0.23 11.75
CA ILE A 153 15.70 -0.70 12.17
C ILE A 153 15.38 -0.12 13.53
N HIS A 154 14.48 0.85 13.59
CA HIS A 154 14.02 1.46 14.85
C HIS A 154 12.59 1.06 15.22
N ALA A 155 12.30 -0.21 15.09
CA ALA A 155 11.02 -0.77 15.45
C ALA A 155 11.19 -2.16 16.06
N TYR A 156 10.23 -2.57 16.85
CA TYR A 156 10.18 -3.91 17.45
C TYR A 156 8.72 -4.34 17.62
N ARG A 157 8.39 -5.57 17.30
CA ARG A 157 7.09 -6.14 17.56
C ARG A 157 7.20 -7.29 18.56
N ALA A 158 6.71 -7.08 19.75
CA ALA A 158 6.54 -8.14 20.74
C ALA A 158 5.29 -8.95 20.41
N THR A 159 5.41 -10.27 20.39
CA THR A 159 4.31 -11.21 20.10
C THR A 159 4.22 -12.29 21.18
N GLY A 160 3.12 -13.06 21.19
CA GLY A 160 2.91 -14.11 22.18
C GLY A 160 2.64 -13.58 23.60
N LEU A 161 2.21 -12.35 23.71
CA LEU A 161 1.85 -11.71 24.96
C LEU A 161 0.50 -12.23 25.50
N GLN A 162 0.26 -12.05 26.79
CA GLN A 162 -1.00 -12.43 27.42
C GLN A 162 -2.03 -11.28 27.29
N PRO A 163 -3.31 -11.55 27.07
CA PRO A 163 -4.36 -10.56 27.07
C PRO A 163 -4.46 -9.80 28.40
N ASP A 164 -4.97 -8.58 28.34
CA ASP A 164 -5.25 -7.72 29.50
C ASP A 164 -4.07 -7.55 30.47
N THR A 165 -2.84 -7.59 29.95
CA THR A 165 -1.59 -7.63 30.75
C THR A 165 -0.71 -6.43 30.41
N GLU A 166 -0.23 -5.71 31.44
CA GLU A 166 0.72 -4.62 31.30
C GLU A 166 2.16 -5.15 31.14
N TYR A 167 2.87 -4.64 30.17
CA TYR A 167 4.27 -4.92 29.90
C TYR A 167 5.10 -3.63 29.99
N THR A 168 6.29 -3.74 30.55
CA THR A 168 7.30 -2.69 30.53
C THR A 168 8.34 -3.02 29.47
N PHE A 169 8.54 -2.10 28.54
CA PHE A 169 9.55 -2.20 27.49
C PHE A 169 10.68 -1.23 27.79
N LYS A 170 11.91 -1.70 27.65
CA LYS A 170 13.12 -0.86 27.68
C LYS A 170 13.87 -1.04 26.38
N VAL A 171 14.27 0.05 25.75
CA VAL A 171 15.01 0.07 24.48
C VAL A 171 16.28 0.88 24.65
N VAL A 172 17.38 0.40 24.10
CA VAL A 172 18.69 1.07 24.12
C VAL A 172 19.50 0.70 22.89
N ALA A 173 20.21 1.69 22.34
CA ALA A 173 21.16 1.46 21.25
C ALA A 173 22.35 0.61 21.72
N ILE A 174 22.89 -0.20 20.81
CA ILE A 174 24.10 -1.01 21.05
C ILE A 174 25.11 -0.83 19.93
N ASP A 175 26.38 -0.97 20.29
CA ASP A 175 27.48 -1.04 19.31
C ASP A 175 27.63 -2.46 18.72
N LYS A 176 28.60 -2.60 17.80
CA LYS A 176 28.91 -3.89 17.14
C LYS A 176 29.34 -5.01 18.09
N ASP A 177 29.77 -4.67 19.29
CA ASP A 177 30.20 -5.62 20.33
C ASP A 177 29.05 -5.90 21.35
N GLY A 178 27.87 -5.34 21.11
CA GLY A 178 26.69 -5.50 21.96
C GLY A 178 26.66 -4.61 23.21
N LYS A 179 27.58 -3.65 23.32
CA LYS A 179 27.65 -2.72 24.44
C LYS A 179 26.58 -1.64 24.27
N GLU A 180 25.81 -1.41 25.34
CA GLU A 180 24.80 -0.37 25.40
C GLU A 180 25.42 1.03 25.26
N LEU A 181 24.78 1.86 24.42
CA LEU A 181 25.12 3.24 24.12
C LEU A 181 24.01 4.17 24.60
N GLY A 182 24.40 5.26 25.27
CA GLY A 182 23.42 6.24 25.77
C GLY A 182 22.55 5.73 26.91
N THR A 183 21.46 6.43 27.15
CA THR A 183 20.50 6.14 28.21
C THR A 183 19.31 5.38 27.64
N PRO A 184 18.94 4.22 28.23
CA PRO A 184 17.74 3.50 27.81
C PRO A 184 16.47 4.34 27.99
N GLN A 185 15.49 4.14 27.09
CA GLN A 185 14.14 4.63 27.31
C GLN A 185 13.20 3.50 27.69
N GLU A 186 12.19 3.83 28.47
CA GLU A 186 11.19 2.87 28.93
C GLU A 186 9.78 3.37 28.63
N ILE A 187 8.89 2.42 28.27
CA ILE A 187 7.47 2.65 28.10
C ILE A 187 6.68 1.48 28.66
N LYS A 188 5.48 1.75 29.14
CA LYS A 188 4.52 0.73 29.55
C LYS A 188 3.36 0.70 28.60
N GLN A 189 2.95 -0.50 28.24
CA GLN A 189 1.77 -0.71 27.42
C GLN A 189 1.02 -1.95 27.88
N LYS A 190 -0.29 -1.85 27.94
CA LYS A 190 -1.17 -2.97 28.24
C LYS A 190 -1.72 -3.54 26.93
N THR A 191 -1.72 -4.88 26.80
CA THR A 191 -2.47 -5.58 25.75
C THR A 191 -3.97 -5.40 25.96
N THR A 192 -4.75 -5.52 24.88
CA THR A 192 -6.21 -5.49 25.02
C THR A 192 -6.72 -6.75 25.73
N ALA A 193 -7.94 -6.68 26.24
CA ALA A 193 -8.68 -7.88 26.59
C ALA A 193 -8.91 -8.72 25.33
N LYS A 194 -9.21 -10.01 25.54
CA LYS A 194 -9.54 -10.90 24.41
C LYS A 194 -10.79 -10.41 23.72
N ALA A 195 -10.70 -10.18 22.41
CA ALA A 195 -11.81 -9.70 21.59
C ALA A 195 -12.88 -10.77 21.41
N GLU A 196 -14.15 -10.35 21.33
CA GLU A 196 -15.21 -11.18 20.78
C GLU A 196 -15.01 -11.31 19.27
N VAL A 197 -15.08 -12.55 18.76
CA VAL A 197 -14.79 -12.88 17.37
C VAL A 197 -16.06 -13.27 16.63
N LEU A 198 -16.37 -12.56 15.56
CA LEU A 198 -17.46 -12.86 14.65
C LEU A 198 -16.90 -13.35 13.32
N ASN A 199 -17.16 -14.62 12.98
CA ASN A 199 -16.72 -15.19 11.71
C ASN A 199 -17.79 -14.94 10.64
N ILE A 200 -17.42 -14.41 9.48
CA ILE A 200 -18.35 -14.11 8.39
C ILE A 200 -19.14 -15.34 7.89
N LYS A 201 -18.58 -16.54 8.03
CA LYS A 201 -19.26 -17.80 7.67
C LYS A 201 -20.49 -18.05 8.55
N ASP A 202 -20.46 -17.61 9.81
CA ASP A 202 -21.59 -17.75 10.73
C ASP A 202 -22.76 -16.84 10.32
N PHE A 203 -22.49 -15.81 9.52
CA PHE A 203 -23.48 -14.92 8.91
C PHE A 203 -23.90 -15.34 7.50
N GLY A 204 -23.36 -16.44 7.00
CA GLY A 204 -23.77 -17.04 5.73
C GLY A 204 -22.86 -16.73 4.54
N ALA A 205 -21.68 -16.15 4.74
CA ALA A 205 -20.69 -15.99 3.68
C ALA A 205 -20.21 -17.36 3.17
N VAL A 206 -20.00 -17.46 1.86
CA VAL A 206 -19.59 -18.70 1.19
C VAL A 206 -18.34 -18.47 0.36
N GLU A 207 -17.47 -19.46 0.33
CA GLU A 207 -16.28 -19.47 -0.50
C GLU A 207 -16.63 -19.86 -1.93
N THR A 208 -15.97 -19.21 -2.89
CA THR A 208 -16.08 -19.49 -4.33
C THR A 208 -14.71 -19.45 -4.97
N GLU A 209 -14.65 -19.71 -6.26
CA GLU A 209 -13.50 -19.31 -7.07
C GLU A 209 -13.47 -17.78 -7.24
N GLY A 210 -12.30 -17.22 -7.55
CA GLY A 210 -12.19 -15.81 -7.87
C GLY A 210 -12.93 -15.48 -9.18
N TYR A 211 -13.86 -14.54 -9.15
CA TYR A 211 -14.62 -14.16 -10.34
C TYR A 211 -13.95 -13.01 -11.08
N THR A 212 -13.67 -13.21 -12.37
CA THR A 212 -13.20 -12.16 -13.29
C THR A 212 -14.29 -11.69 -14.26
N SER A 213 -15.47 -12.27 -14.17
CA SER A 213 -16.69 -11.91 -14.91
C SER A 213 -17.90 -12.21 -14.05
N TYR A 214 -19.05 -11.66 -14.40
CA TYR A 214 -20.29 -11.88 -13.65
C TYR A 214 -21.46 -12.22 -14.57
N ASP A 215 -22.44 -12.84 -13.97
CA ASP A 215 -23.77 -13.17 -14.43
C ASP A 215 -24.73 -13.12 -13.23
N ASP A 216 -25.99 -13.43 -13.42
CA ASP A 216 -27.00 -13.36 -12.35
C ASP A 216 -26.69 -14.31 -11.19
N GLU A 217 -26.18 -15.52 -11.45
CA GLU A 217 -25.83 -16.49 -10.42
C GLU A 217 -24.66 -16.02 -9.57
N LYS A 218 -23.59 -15.54 -10.21
CA LYS A 218 -22.42 -14.98 -9.53
C LYS A 218 -22.77 -13.71 -8.75
N ASN A 219 -23.60 -12.84 -9.32
CA ASN A 219 -24.08 -11.63 -8.63
C ASN A 219 -24.85 -12.00 -7.35
N ALA A 220 -25.72 -12.99 -7.39
CA ALA A 220 -26.44 -13.45 -6.22
C ALA A 220 -25.52 -13.95 -5.10
N ILE A 221 -24.43 -14.63 -5.45
CA ILE A 221 -23.39 -15.07 -4.48
C ILE A 221 -22.62 -13.88 -3.93
N ILE A 222 -22.19 -12.95 -4.78
CA ILE A 222 -21.47 -11.75 -4.37
C ILE A 222 -22.30 -10.92 -3.40
N GLU A 223 -23.56 -10.66 -3.74
CA GLU A 223 -24.49 -9.93 -2.87
C GLU A 223 -24.72 -10.64 -1.54
N LYS A 224 -24.86 -11.97 -1.56
CA LYS A 224 -24.97 -12.78 -0.35
C LYS A 224 -23.77 -12.60 0.56
N ASN A 225 -22.55 -12.67 0.01
CA ASN A 225 -21.32 -12.49 0.76
C ASN A 225 -21.21 -11.07 1.31
N THR A 226 -21.49 -10.05 0.48
CA THR A 226 -21.47 -8.65 0.90
C THR A 226 -22.42 -8.42 2.08
N LYS A 227 -23.65 -8.92 2.00
CA LYS A 227 -24.64 -8.84 3.10
C LYS A 227 -24.19 -9.57 4.35
N ALA A 228 -23.59 -10.75 4.21
CA ALA A 228 -23.08 -11.54 5.34
C ALA A 228 -21.92 -10.84 6.06
N ILE A 229 -20.97 -10.31 5.30
CA ILE A 229 -19.82 -9.56 5.86
C ILE A 229 -20.34 -8.29 6.55
N GLN A 230 -21.23 -7.54 5.91
CA GLN A 230 -21.80 -6.34 6.50
C GLN A 230 -22.60 -6.64 7.78
N ALA A 231 -23.37 -7.73 7.79
CA ALA A 231 -24.12 -8.15 8.98
C ALA A 231 -23.20 -8.51 10.15
N ALA A 232 -22.05 -9.16 9.86
CA ALA A 232 -21.03 -9.42 10.89
C ALA A 232 -20.42 -8.11 11.42
N ILE A 233 -20.13 -7.15 10.54
CA ILE A 233 -19.63 -5.82 10.92
C ILE A 233 -20.65 -5.09 11.79
N ASP A 234 -21.91 -5.07 11.38
CA ASP A 234 -22.99 -4.39 12.10
C ASP A 234 -23.22 -4.99 13.49
N ALA A 235 -23.11 -6.32 13.62
CA ALA A 235 -23.25 -7.05 14.88
C ALA A 235 -22.01 -6.98 15.77
N CYS A 236 -20.86 -6.56 15.26
CA CYS A 236 -19.59 -6.54 16.00
C CYS A 236 -19.71 -5.61 17.22
N PRO A 237 -19.45 -6.07 18.45
CA PRO A 237 -19.44 -5.21 19.62
C PRO A 237 -18.24 -4.28 19.63
N GLU A 238 -18.27 -3.26 20.48
CA GLU A 238 -17.13 -2.38 20.74
C GLU A 238 -15.91 -3.21 21.20
N GLY A 239 -14.77 -2.99 20.56
CA GLY A 239 -13.54 -3.78 20.77
C GLY A 239 -13.59 -5.19 20.19
N GLY A 240 -14.64 -5.54 19.48
CA GLY A 240 -14.80 -6.84 18.82
C GLY A 240 -14.03 -6.94 17.51
N LYS A 241 -14.03 -8.14 16.95
CA LYS A 241 -13.29 -8.52 15.76
C LYS A 241 -14.18 -9.28 14.79
N VAL A 242 -14.27 -8.79 13.54
CA VAL A 242 -14.85 -9.53 12.42
C VAL A 242 -13.73 -10.23 11.68
N VAL A 243 -13.85 -11.54 11.48
CA VAL A 243 -12.84 -12.37 10.84
C VAL A 243 -13.31 -12.86 9.48
N ILE A 244 -12.52 -12.56 8.45
CA ILE A 244 -12.57 -13.27 7.18
C ILE A 244 -11.58 -14.42 7.31
N PRO A 245 -12.05 -15.66 7.52
CA PRO A 245 -11.19 -16.79 7.84
C PRO A 245 -10.34 -17.22 6.66
N GLU A 246 -9.29 -18.01 6.94
CA GLU A 246 -8.51 -18.66 5.90
C GLU A 246 -9.43 -19.41 4.93
N ASN A 247 -9.11 -19.35 3.66
CA ASN A 247 -9.87 -20.03 2.61
C ASN A 247 -9.46 -21.49 2.49
N THR A 248 -10.40 -22.29 2.00
CA THR A 248 -10.06 -23.57 1.38
C THR A 248 -9.17 -23.33 0.16
N ASP A 249 -8.23 -24.21 -0.11
CA ASP A 249 -7.27 -24.09 -1.22
C ASP A 249 -7.97 -23.73 -2.54
N GLY A 250 -7.46 -22.69 -3.19
CA GLY A 250 -8.02 -22.17 -4.45
C GLY A 250 -9.37 -21.46 -4.34
N LYS A 251 -9.88 -21.23 -3.12
CA LYS A 251 -11.14 -20.49 -2.90
C LYS A 251 -10.89 -19.10 -2.32
N VAL A 252 -11.90 -18.23 -2.45
CA VAL A 252 -11.89 -16.85 -1.96
C VAL A 252 -13.31 -16.46 -1.52
N PHE A 253 -13.43 -15.34 -0.80
CA PHE A 253 -14.71 -14.68 -0.59
C PHE A 253 -14.86 -13.52 -1.56
N VAL A 254 -15.74 -13.64 -2.56
CA VAL A 254 -16.01 -12.54 -3.50
C VAL A 254 -17.09 -11.63 -2.91
N SER A 255 -16.83 -10.32 -2.87
CA SER A 255 -17.74 -9.34 -2.27
C SER A 255 -17.76 -8.02 -3.03
N GLY A 256 -18.83 -7.27 -2.87
CA GLY A 256 -18.90 -5.82 -3.12
C GLY A 256 -18.36 -5.01 -1.94
N ALA A 257 -18.64 -3.70 -1.96
CA ALA A 257 -18.20 -2.77 -0.92
C ALA A 257 -18.78 -3.12 0.45
N VAL A 258 -17.94 -3.09 1.47
CA VAL A 258 -18.31 -3.23 2.88
C VAL A 258 -17.85 -2.03 3.69
N TRP A 259 -18.54 -1.73 4.80
CA TRP A 259 -18.39 -0.51 5.57
C TRP A 259 -18.08 -0.81 7.03
N LEU A 260 -16.90 -0.41 7.47
CA LEU A 260 -16.48 -0.53 8.85
C LEU A 260 -17.11 0.58 9.71
N LYS A 261 -17.20 0.31 11.00
CA LYS A 261 -17.67 1.25 12.02
C LYS A 261 -16.60 1.50 13.08
N SER A 262 -16.89 2.40 14.01
CA SER A 262 -15.97 2.68 15.13
C SER A 262 -15.75 1.45 16.02
N ASP A 263 -14.61 1.43 16.70
CA ASP A 263 -14.27 0.51 17.78
C ASP A 263 -14.27 -0.96 17.40
N MET A 264 -13.74 -1.27 16.19
CA MET A 264 -13.67 -2.65 15.71
C MET A 264 -12.38 -2.99 14.99
N THR A 265 -12.13 -4.28 14.86
CA THR A 265 -11.09 -4.85 14.01
C THR A 265 -11.72 -5.66 12.88
N LEU A 266 -11.31 -5.41 11.64
CA LEU A 266 -11.46 -6.35 10.53
C LEU A 266 -10.16 -7.16 10.39
N GLU A 267 -10.23 -8.45 10.68
CA GLU A 267 -9.09 -9.37 10.54
C GLU A 267 -9.29 -10.24 9.30
N VAL A 268 -8.44 -10.06 8.31
CA VAL A 268 -8.51 -10.79 7.03
C VAL A 268 -7.41 -11.84 7.02
N ASN A 269 -7.75 -13.10 7.19
CA ASN A 269 -6.82 -14.22 7.17
C ASN A 269 -6.90 -15.02 5.85
N GLY A 270 -8.03 -14.94 5.15
CA GLY A 270 -8.21 -15.43 3.79
C GLY A 270 -8.11 -14.32 2.75
N THR A 271 -8.61 -14.58 1.56
CA THR A 271 -8.71 -13.60 0.48
C THR A 271 -10.12 -13.04 0.37
N LEU A 272 -10.25 -11.73 0.55
CA LEU A 272 -11.43 -10.98 0.16
C LEU A 272 -11.22 -10.42 -1.25
N TRP A 273 -11.98 -10.91 -2.20
CA TRP A 273 -11.86 -10.64 -3.62
C TRP A 273 -12.95 -9.67 -4.07
N ALA A 274 -12.55 -8.56 -4.68
CA ALA A 274 -13.50 -7.57 -5.18
C ALA A 274 -14.33 -8.11 -6.35
N SER A 275 -15.61 -7.82 -6.34
CA SER A 275 -16.53 -8.12 -7.43
C SER A 275 -16.05 -7.59 -8.77
N PRO A 276 -16.17 -8.34 -9.87
CA PRO A 276 -15.96 -7.79 -11.21
C PRO A 276 -17.10 -6.87 -11.68
N ASN A 277 -18.25 -6.88 -11.00
CA ASN A 277 -19.39 -6.03 -11.29
C ASN A 277 -19.26 -4.70 -10.55
N SER A 278 -19.05 -3.62 -11.29
CA SER A 278 -18.87 -2.28 -10.71
C SER A 278 -20.12 -1.69 -10.06
N ASP A 279 -21.31 -2.25 -10.29
CA ASP A 279 -22.54 -1.84 -9.59
C ASP A 279 -22.49 -2.16 -8.07
N HIS A 280 -21.58 -3.05 -7.66
CA HIS A 280 -21.33 -3.35 -6.26
C HIS A 280 -20.43 -2.32 -5.57
N PHE A 281 -19.97 -1.29 -6.32
CA PHE A 281 -19.13 -0.19 -5.86
C PHE A 281 -19.70 1.11 -6.39
N GLU A 282 -20.74 1.61 -5.73
CA GLU A 282 -21.44 2.81 -6.15
C GLU A 282 -20.50 3.98 -6.47
N ILE A 283 -20.75 4.66 -7.58
CA ILE A 283 -19.95 5.81 -8.02
C ILE A 283 -20.55 7.08 -7.42
N GLY A 284 -19.80 7.79 -6.64
CA GLY A 284 -20.25 9.02 -5.99
C GLY A 284 -19.21 9.64 -5.08
N PHE A 285 -18.06 9.01 -4.99
CA PHE A 285 -16.97 9.43 -4.13
C PHE A 285 -16.03 10.39 -4.85
N LEU A 286 -15.83 11.58 -4.28
CA LEU A 286 -14.76 12.49 -4.67
C LEU A 286 -13.54 12.21 -3.78
N MET A 287 -12.45 11.76 -4.37
CA MET A 287 -11.22 11.48 -3.63
C MET A 287 -10.71 12.75 -2.93
N TYR A 288 -10.71 13.87 -3.66
CA TYR A 288 -10.32 15.17 -3.13
C TYR A 288 -11.37 16.22 -3.52
N PRO A 289 -11.61 17.23 -2.66
CA PRO A 289 -12.63 18.27 -2.93
C PRO A 289 -12.39 19.10 -4.19
N PHE A 290 -11.17 19.09 -4.70
CA PHE A 290 -10.76 19.86 -5.90
C PHE A 290 -10.75 19.02 -7.19
N TYR A 291 -10.95 17.71 -7.11
CA TYR A 291 -11.17 16.87 -8.28
C TYR A 291 -12.66 16.91 -8.67
N THR A 292 -12.89 16.90 -9.97
CA THR A 292 -14.25 16.85 -10.54
C THR A 292 -14.67 15.44 -10.92
N ASP A 293 -13.75 14.51 -10.93
CA ASP A 293 -13.98 13.12 -11.26
C ASP A 293 -14.47 12.33 -10.03
N THR A 294 -15.52 11.56 -10.23
CA THR A 294 -16.07 10.67 -9.21
C THR A 294 -15.42 9.30 -9.28
N ARG A 295 -15.27 8.68 -8.10
CA ARG A 295 -14.70 7.34 -7.93
C ARG A 295 -15.76 6.38 -7.40
N GLY A 296 -15.55 5.08 -7.62
CA GLY A 296 -16.31 4.05 -6.94
C GLY A 296 -15.83 3.87 -5.48
N TRP A 297 -16.71 3.35 -4.63
CA TRP A 297 -16.36 2.93 -3.28
C TRP A 297 -15.30 1.83 -3.30
N GLY A 298 -14.47 1.75 -2.27
CA GLY A 298 -13.51 0.66 -2.08
C GLY A 298 -14.18 -0.66 -1.73
N LEU A 299 -13.44 -1.74 -1.81
CA LEU A 299 -13.87 -3.04 -1.28
C LEU A 299 -14.10 -2.95 0.24
N VAL A 300 -13.22 -2.25 0.94
CA VAL A 300 -13.35 -1.98 2.37
C VAL A 300 -13.34 -0.47 2.58
N ASN A 301 -14.34 0.04 3.27
CA ASN A 301 -14.52 1.46 3.54
C ASN A 301 -14.70 1.73 5.03
N ALA A 302 -14.11 2.83 5.52
CA ALA A 302 -14.39 3.42 6.81
C ALA A 302 -14.52 4.94 6.62
N MET A 303 -15.72 5.44 6.41
CA MET A 303 -15.92 6.83 5.99
C MET A 303 -17.17 7.44 6.61
N THR A 304 -17.07 8.71 6.96
CA THR A 304 -18.22 9.53 7.33
C THR A 304 -18.11 10.92 6.71
N SER A 305 -19.23 11.50 6.32
CA SER A 305 -19.30 12.89 5.89
C SER A 305 -19.46 13.87 7.06
N ASP A 306 -19.74 13.38 8.27
CA ASP A 306 -19.84 14.17 9.47
C ASP A 306 -18.46 14.38 10.11
N GLU A 307 -17.82 15.49 9.77
CA GLU A 307 -16.50 15.85 10.30
C GLU A 307 -16.49 16.04 11.83
N SER A 308 -17.66 16.28 12.42
CA SER A 308 -17.80 16.44 13.87
C SER A 308 -17.86 15.11 14.63
N ASN A 309 -18.13 14.02 13.91
CA ASN A 309 -18.25 12.68 14.46
C ASN A 309 -17.46 11.66 13.61
N PRO A 310 -16.12 11.70 13.68
CA PRO A 310 -15.27 10.79 12.91
C PRO A 310 -15.48 9.33 13.33
N ILE A 311 -15.21 8.40 12.40
CA ILE A 311 -15.10 6.98 12.73
C ILE A 311 -13.81 6.78 13.55
N LYS A 312 -13.90 6.06 14.69
CA LYS A 312 -12.79 5.95 15.63
C LYS A 312 -12.34 4.53 15.86
N ASN A 313 -11.06 4.39 16.19
CA ASN A 313 -10.47 3.15 16.68
C ASN A 313 -10.70 1.97 15.72
N VAL A 314 -10.36 2.14 14.45
CA VAL A 314 -10.55 1.12 13.42
C VAL A 314 -9.23 0.45 13.10
N ARG A 315 -9.24 -0.88 13.11
CA ARG A 315 -8.10 -1.70 12.70
C ARG A 315 -8.48 -2.56 11.50
N VAL A 316 -7.59 -2.63 10.51
CA VAL A 316 -7.61 -3.63 9.44
C VAL A 316 -6.29 -4.40 9.50
N THR A 317 -6.36 -5.69 9.71
CA THR A 317 -5.19 -6.53 9.94
C THR A 317 -5.43 -7.97 9.45
N GLY A 318 -4.49 -8.86 9.68
CA GLY A 318 -4.57 -10.27 9.33
C GLY A 318 -3.47 -10.72 8.38
N THR A 319 -3.40 -12.00 8.11
CA THR A 319 -2.36 -12.61 7.26
C THR A 319 -2.79 -12.80 5.80
N GLY A 320 -4.03 -12.45 5.50
CA GLY A 320 -4.67 -12.66 4.20
C GLY A 320 -4.54 -11.48 3.25
N THR A 321 -5.39 -11.49 2.23
CA THR A 321 -5.31 -10.57 1.09
C THR A 321 -6.62 -9.85 0.84
N LEU A 322 -6.55 -8.53 0.65
CA LEU A 322 -7.57 -7.78 -0.06
C LEU A 322 -7.16 -7.73 -1.53
N TYR A 323 -7.93 -8.36 -2.40
CA TYR A 323 -7.65 -8.46 -3.83
C TYR A 323 -8.64 -7.60 -4.63
N GLY A 324 -8.13 -6.61 -5.33
CA GLY A 324 -8.96 -5.60 -5.99
C GLY A 324 -9.56 -6.00 -7.33
N ASN A 325 -9.09 -7.11 -7.93
CA ASN A 325 -9.62 -7.58 -9.22
C ASN A 325 -9.64 -6.48 -10.32
N GLY A 326 -8.69 -5.55 -10.24
CA GLY A 326 -8.67 -4.34 -11.07
C GLY A 326 -8.30 -4.65 -12.53
N TRP A 327 -7.26 -5.45 -12.71
CA TRP A 327 -6.59 -5.67 -13.99
C TRP A 327 -6.37 -7.16 -14.26
N LYS A 328 -6.22 -7.55 -15.54
CA LYS A 328 -5.98 -8.93 -15.95
C LYS A 328 -4.66 -9.51 -15.46
N TYR A 329 -3.67 -8.66 -15.32
CA TYR A 329 -2.38 -9.04 -14.77
C TYR A 329 -2.36 -8.71 -13.29
N GLY A 330 -1.97 -9.67 -12.48
CA GLY A 330 -1.87 -9.49 -11.05
C GLY A 330 -0.67 -8.62 -10.68
N ALA A 331 -0.85 -7.75 -9.70
CA ALA A 331 0.21 -6.92 -9.18
C ALA A 331 1.36 -7.77 -8.62
N GLY A 332 2.58 -7.35 -8.87
CA GLY A 332 3.77 -8.01 -8.41
C GLY A 332 4.14 -9.30 -9.14
N SER A 333 3.23 -9.88 -9.91
CA SER A 333 3.49 -11.14 -10.62
C SER A 333 4.48 -10.97 -11.76
N THR A 334 4.44 -9.84 -12.43
CA THR A 334 5.32 -9.52 -13.56
C THR A 334 6.69 -9.01 -13.11
N MET A 335 6.80 -8.48 -11.89
CA MET A 335 8.03 -7.87 -11.40
C MET A 335 8.87 -8.85 -10.58
N TYR A 336 8.31 -9.50 -9.59
CA TYR A 336 9.04 -10.31 -8.60
C TYR A 336 8.72 -11.80 -8.65
N GLY A 337 7.72 -12.20 -9.41
CA GLY A 337 7.45 -13.60 -9.71
C GLY A 337 8.12 -14.00 -11.00
N ASP A 338 7.38 -14.68 -11.84
CA ASP A 338 7.85 -15.13 -13.15
C ASP A 338 8.21 -13.96 -14.07
N GLY A 339 7.60 -12.80 -13.87
CA GLY A 339 7.83 -11.61 -14.65
C GLY A 339 9.27 -11.11 -14.59
N LEU A 340 9.85 -10.98 -13.41
CA LEU A 340 11.25 -10.58 -13.26
C LEU A 340 12.19 -11.64 -13.86
N THR A 341 11.91 -12.91 -13.65
CA THR A 341 12.70 -14.00 -14.21
C THR A 341 12.59 -14.05 -15.72
N SER A 342 11.40 -13.92 -16.28
CA SER A 342 11.17 -13.92 -17.72
C SER A 342 11.75 -12.71 -18.43
N ASN A 343 11.87 -11.60 -17.72
CA ASN A 343 12.42 -10.36 -18.23
C ASN A 343 13.93 -10.22 -17.92
N LYS A 344 14.52 -11.19 -17.23
CA LYS A 344 15.96 -11.20 -16.95
C LYS A 344 16.75 -11.12 -18.25
N GLY A 345 17.56 -10.09 -18.41
CA GLY A 345 18.32 -9.81 -19.63
C GLY A 345 17.60 -8.95 -20.68
N LYS A 346 16.32 -8.62 -20.46
CA LYS A 346 15.66 -7.51 -21.14
C LYS A 346 15.93 -6.22 -20.36
N ASN A 347 15.86 -5.11 -20.98
CA ASN A 347 16.00 -3.85 -20.26
C ASN A 347 14.69 -3.54 -19.52
N THR A 348 14.60 -4.03 -18.28
CA THR A 348 13.40 -3.89 -17.45
C THR A 348 13.41 -2.64 -16.59
N GLN A 349 14.30 -1.72 -16.89
CA GLN A 349 14.44 -0.54 -16.05
C GLN A 349 13.31 0.45 -16.27
N ALA A 350 12.80 0.94 -15.17
CA ALA A 350 11.88 2.04 -15.18
C ALA A 350 12.40 3.19 -16.02
N GLY A 351 11.66 3.61 -17.03
CA GLY A 351 12.01 4.73 -17.88
C GLY A 351 12.59 4.39 -19.25
N ASP A 352 12.70 3.13 -19.63
CA ASP A 352 13.01 2.81 -21.02
C ASP A 352 11.77 2.91 -21.91
N PRO A 353 11.59 4.01 -22.67
CA PRO A 353 10.40 4.19 -23.51
C PRO A 353 10.41 3.28 -24.73
N THR A 354 11.50 2.53 -24.99
CA THR A 354 11.63 1.65 -26.14
C THR A 354 11.25 0.22 -25.80
N ASP A 355 11.18 -0.16 -24.54
CA ASP A 355 10.81 -1.48 -24.09
C ASP A 355 9.31 -1.58 -23.82
N THR A 356 8.55 -1.72 -24.89
CA THR A 356 7.10 -1.92 -24.81
C THR A 356 6.69 -3.30 -24.32
N GLU A 357 7.60 -4.25 -24.25
CA GLU A 357 7.31 -5.61 -23.76
C GLU A 357 7.46 -5.72 -22.25
N THR A 358 8.51 -5.14 -21.69
CA THR A 358 8.75 -5.12 -20.24
C THR A 358 7.96 -4.01 -19.56
N TRP A 359 7.69 -2.97 -20.29
CA TRP A 359 6.76 -1.92 -19.93
C TRP A 359 5.34 -2.21 -20.44
N GLY A 360 5.07 -3.39 -20.93
CA GLY A 360 3.77 -3.85 -21.38
C GLY A 360 2.67 -3.77 -20.34
N LEU A 361 2.93 -3.02 -19.30
CA LEU A 361 2.02 -2.73 -18.22
C LEU A 361 1.04 -1.63 -18.63
N PRO A 362 -0.22 -1.76 -18.26
CA PRO A 362 -1.27 -0.85 -18.66
C PRO A 362 -0.95 0.61 -18.44
N ARG A 363 -0.25 0.95 -17.40
CA ARG A 363 0.07 2.32 -16.98
C ARG A 363 0.97 3.09 -17.95
N TYR A 364 1.81 2.40 -18.72
CA TYR A 364 2.79 3.05 -19.61
C TYR A 364 2.33 3.10 -21.05
N MET A 365 1.23 2.50 -21.36
CA MET A 365 0.72 2.56 -22.69
C MET A 365 0.23 3.98 -22.97
N GLY A 366 0.80 4.62 -23.98
CA GLY A 366 0.63 6.04 -24.29
C GLY A 366 -0.78 6.54 -24.54
N GLY A 367 -1.75 5.65 -24.47
CA GLY A 367 -3.17 5.95 -24.49
C GLY A 367 -3.85 5.70 -23.15
N GLY A 368 -3.19 5.96 -22.01
CA GLY A 368 -3.60 5.62 -20.64
C GLY A 368 -5.10 5.37 -20.40
N ASN A 369 -5.94 6.22 -20.95
CA ASN A 369 -7.39 6.12 -20.78
C ASN A 369 -8.04 4.97 -21.58
N VAL A 370 -7.36 4.35 -22.55
CA VAL A 370 -7.93 3.24 -23.33
C VAL A 370 -7.46 1.87 -22.82
N ASN A 371 -6.39 1.80 -22.03
CA ASN A 371 -5.88 0.53 -21.52
C ASN A 371 -6.90 -0.17 -20.61
N VAL A 372 -7.74 0.57 -19.91
CA VAL A 372 -8.81 0.05 -19.08
C VAL A 372 -9.76 -0.89 -19.84
N PHE A 373 -9.95 -0.63 -21.16
CA PHE A 373 -10.89 -1.40 -21.99
C PHE A 373 -10.37 -2.75 -22.47
N TYR A 374 -9.06 -3.02 -22.42
CA TYR A 374 -8.53 -4.33 -22.80
C TYR A 374 -7.82 -5.07 -21.67
N GLN A 375 -7.32 -4.35 -20.67
CA GLN A 375 -6.61 -4.93 -19.51
C GLN A 375 -7.43 -4.92 -18.24
N GLY A 376 -8.41 -4.03 -18.10
CA GLY A 376 -9.23 -3.94 -16.91
C GLY A 376 -10.15 -5.14 -16.71
N ILE A 377 -10.52 -5.39 -15.46
CA ILE A 377 -11.60 -6.30 -15.04
C ILE A 377 -12.69 -5.45 -14.39
N GLN A 378 -12.63 -5.20 -13.09
CA GLN A 378 -13.53 -4.28 -12.41
C GLN A 378 -13.44 -2.86 -12.99
N SER A 379 -12.24 -2.39 -13.23
CA SER A 379 -11.95 -1.10 -13.85
C SER A 379 -12.55 -0.96 -15.26
N LYS A 380 -12.56 -2.04 -16.06
CA LYS A 380 -13.20 -2.07 -17.40
C LYS A 380 -14.72 -1.94 -17.29
N ASP A 381 -15.31 -2.66 -16.36
CA ASP A 381 -16.76 -2.65 -16.17
C ASP A 381 -17.25 -1.26 -15.73
N SER A 382 -16.56 -0.60 -14.81
CA SER A 382 -16.90 0.76 -14.40
C SER A 382 -16.79 1.77 -15.55
N ALA A 383 -15.69 1.71 -16.32
CA ALA A 383 -15.46 2.59 -17.45
C ALA A 383 -16.53 2.41 -18.58
N TYR A 384 -16.86 1.16 -18.89
CA TYR A 384 -17.91 0.82 -19.83
C TYR A 384 -19.27 1.39 -19.40
N LYS A 385 -19.69 1.15 -18.16
CA LYS A 385 -20.97 1.63 -17.61
C LYS A 385 -21.03 3.16 -17.59
N TYR A 386 -19.94 3.82 -17.23
CA TYR A 386 -19.88 5.27 -17.30
C TYR A 386 -20.21 5.79 -18.70
N LEU A 387 -19.50 5.30 -19.73
CA LEU A 387 -19.74 5.73 -21.13
C LEU A 387 -21.19 5.44 -21.55
N LYS A 388 -21.74 4.28 -21.20
CA LYS A 388 -23.12 3.93 -21.49
C LYS A 388 -24.12 4.91 -20.85
N ASN A 389 -23.88 5.28 -19.61
CA ASN A 389 -24.75 6.18 -18.85
C ASN A 389 -24.70 7.64 -19.35
N THR A 390 -23.65 8.02 -20.11
CA THR A 390 -23.61 9.35 -20.75
C THR A 390 -24.71 9.54 -21.78
N GLY A 391 -25.19 8.46 -22.42
CA GLY A 391 -26.16 8.50 -23.51
C GLY A 391 -25.64 9.14 -24.80
N LYS A 392 -24.35 9.45 -24.91
CA LYS A 392 -23.73 10.15 -26.01
C LYS A 392 -23.33 9.23 -27.18
N TYR A 393 -23.14 7.97 -26.91
CA TYR A 393 -22.57 6.98 -27.84
C TYR A 393 -23.54 5.83 -28.04
N ASP A 394 -23.59 5.28 -29.24
CA ASP A 394 -24.43 4.13 -29.51
C ASP A 394 -23.91 2.85 -28.88
N ASP A 395 -24.80 1.88 -28.63
CA ASP A 395 -24.47 0.63 -27.96
C ASP A 395 -23.42 -0.17 -28.71
N ALA A 396 -23.40 -0.17 -30.03
CA ALA A 396 -22.41 -0.89 -30.82
C ALA A 396 -21.00 -0.30 -30.63
N LYS A 397 -20.91 1.02 -30.53
CA LYS A 397 -19.68 1.73 -30.23
C LYS A 397 -19.12 1.37 -28.87
N ILE A 398 -19.96 1.37 -27.84
CA ILE A 398 -19.55 1.03 -26.48
C ILE A 398 -19.23 -0.46 -26.37
N GLU A 399 -19.98 -1.31 -27.05
CA GLU A 399 -19.73 -2.74 -27.10
C GLU A 399 -18.38 -3.08 -27.75
N SER A 400 -17.95 -2.32 -28.76
CA SER A 400 -16.64 -2.50 -29.37
C SER A 400 -15.49 -2.22 -28.39
N LEU A 401 -15.66 -1.30 -27.43
CA LEU A 401 -14.71 -1.11 -26.33
C LEU A 401 -14.77 -2.25 -25.33
N ARG A 402 -15.97 -2.73 -25.01
CA ARG A 402 -16.16 -3.82 -24.06
C ARG A 402 -15.51 -5.11 -24.54
N THR A 403 -15.55 -5.37 -25.83
CA THR A 403 -15.01 -6.60 -26.45
C THR A 403 -13.54 -6.47 -26.86
N ALA A 404 -12.94 -5.29 -26.80
CA ALA A 404 -11.52 -5.10 -27.11
C ALA A 404 -10.63 -5.97 -26.23
N THR A 405 -9.66 -6.63 -26.85
CA THR A 405 -8.69 -7.54 -26.19
C THR A 405 -7.25 -7.08 -26.37
N THR A 406 -7.03 -6.12 -27.26
CA THR A 406 -5.70 -5.56 -27.56
C THR A 406 -5.74 -4.03 -27.49
N ALA A 407 -4.58 -3.41 -27.33
CA ALA A 407 -4.42 -1.96 -27.36
C ALA A 407 -4.90 -1.35 -28.71
N ALA A 408 -4.62 -2.02 -29.82
CA ALA A 408 -5.01 -1.57 -31.14
C ALA A 408 -6.54 -1.57 -31.31
N GLU A 409 -7.21 -2.64 -30.87
CA GLU A 409 -8.67 -2.72 -30.89
C GLU A 409 -9.31 -1.67 -29.98
N ALA A 410 -8.81 -1.50 -28.76
CA ALA A 410 -9.30 -0.49 -27.82
C ALA A 410 -9.13 0.93 -28.39
N THR A 411 -7.98 1.23 -28.99
CA THR A 411 -7.71 2.52 -29.61
C THR A 411 -8.64 2.79 -30.80
N ALA A 412 -8.84 1.79 -31.66
CA ALA A 412 -9.76 1.90 -32.79
C ALA A 412 -11.21 2.09 -32.32
N ALA A 413 -11.61 1.33 -31.31
CA ALA A 413 -12.93 1.43 -30.71
C ALA A 413 -13.15 2.78 -29.99
N ALA A 414 -12.15 3.39 -29.40
CA ALA A 414 -12.21 4.69 -28.75
C ALA A 414 -12.29 5.87 -29.74
N ASN A 415 -12.00 5.65 -31.01
CA ASN A 415 -12.06 6.71 -32.03
C ASN A 415 -13.49 7.28 -32.11
N GLY A 416 -13.62 8.60 -32.00
CA GLY A 416 -14.92 9.30 -31.98
C GLY A 416 -15.56 9.41 -30.58
N ILE A 417 -14.94 8.88 -29.54
CA ILE A 417 -15.29 9.20 -28.14
C ILE A 417 -14.46 10.42 -27.73
N SER A 418 -15.06 11.34 -26.99
CA SER A 418 -14.33 12.53 -26.54
C SER A 418 -13.23 12.14 -25.57
N LYS A 419 -12.11 12.89 -25.57
CA LYS A 419 -11.00 12.66 -24.64
C LYS A 419 -11.43 12.83 -23.17
N ASP A 420 -12.34 13.77 -22.91
CA ASP A 420 -12.86 14.03 -21.58
C ASP A 420 -13.73 12.85 -21.10
N ASP A 421 -14.62 12.33 -21.96
CA ASP A 421 -15.43 11.17 -21.57
C ASP A 421 -14.57 9.92 -21.35
N LEU A 422 -13.51 9.70 -22.13
CA LEU A 422 -12.53 8.63 -21.88
C LEU A 422 -11.79 8.83 -20.57
N LYS A 423 -11.40 10.07 -20.27
CA LYS A 423 -10.75 10.42 -19.00
C LYS A 423 -11.68 10.15 -17.81
N PHE A 424 -12.92 10.59 -17.89
CA PHE A 424 -13.89 10.36 -16.82
C PHE A 424 -14.26 8.88 -16.68
N ALA A 425 -14.43 8.15 -17.77
CA ALA A 425 -14.63 6.71 -17.74
C ALA A 425 -13.48 5.99 -17.00
N TYR A 426 -12.25 6.36 -17.32
CA TYR A 426 -11.06 5.84 -16.67
C TYR A 426 -10.99 6.22 -15.19
N ALA A 427 -11.49 7.38 -14.82
CA ALA A 427 -11.47 7.89 -13.45
C ALA A 427 -12.46 7.18 -12.50
N THR A 428 -13.48 6.46 -13.02
CA THR A 428 -14.48 5.78 -12.17
C THR A 428 -13.98 4.58 -11.38
N ARG A 429 -12.72 4.21 -11.57
CA ARG A 429 -12.07 3.08 -10.85
C ARG A 429 -12.09 3.29 -9.34
N SER A 430 -12.22 2.21 -8.59
CA SER A 430 -12.20 2.24 -7.13
C SER A 430 -10.80 2.01 -6.56
N SER A 431 -10.48 2.67 -5.44
CA SER A 431 -9.40 2.25 -4.56
C SER A 431 -9.82 1.02 -3.75
N LEU A 432 -8.89 0.27 -3.19
CA LEU A 432 -9.20 -1.02 -2.56
C LEU A 432 -9.63 -0.85 -1.09
N LEU A 433 -8.85 -0.11 -0.32
CA LEU A 433 -9.17 0.25 1.06
C LEU A 433 -9.26 1.78 1.17
N ILE A 434 -10.41 2.29 1.60
CA ILE A 434 -10.64 3.72 1.74
C ILE A 434 -11.06 4.03 3.17
N MET A 435 -10.34 4.94 3.81
CA MET A 435 -10.69 5.50 5.11
C MET A 435 -10.74 7.02 5.01
N ARG A 436 -11.80 7.64 5.48
CA ARG A 436 -11.95 9.08 5.43
C ARG A 436 -12.65 9.61 6.66
N ASN A 437 -12.10 10.72 7.19
CA ASN A 437 -12.57 11.32 8.41
C ASN A 437 -12.60 10.31 9.56
N CYS A 438 -11.45 9.68 9.78
CA CYS A 438 -11.21 8.70 10.83
C CYS A 438 -10.24 9.24 11.89
N GLU A 439 -10.36 8.74 13.11
CA GLU A 439 -9.45 9.00 14.21
C GLU A 439 -8.98 7.69 14.83
N ASN A 440 -7.68 7.54 15.02
CA ASN A 440 -7.04 6.31 15.47
C ASN A 440 -7.26 5.15 14.50
N VAL A 441 -6.42 5.08 13.50
CA VAL A 441 -6.46 4.08 12.42
C VAL A 441 -5.22 3.20 12.48
N TYR A 442 -5.40 1.91 12.35
CA TYR A 442 -4.30 0.95 12.17
C TYR A 442 -4.56 0.07 10.96
N VAL A 443 -3.58 -0.02 10.08
CA VAL A 443 -3.56 -1.02 8.99
C VAL A 443 -2.26 -1.80 9.09
N GLY A 444 -2.33 -3.11 9.22
CA GLY A 444 -1.13 -3.89 9.41
C GLY A 444 -1.23 -5.35 8.99
N ASP A 445 -0.07 -5.95 8.71
CA ASP A 445 0.12 -7.38 8.41
C ASP A 445 -0.56 -7.90 7.13
N ILE A 446 -1.46 -7.16 6.55
CA ILE A 446 -2.31 -7.53 5.43
C ILE A 446 -1.60 -7.38 4.08
N THR A 447 -2.00 -8.18 3.11
CA THR A 447 -1.62 -8.02 1.71
C THR A 447 -2.71 -7.27 0.96
N ILE A 448 -2.31 -6.30 0.15
CA ILE A 448 -3.15 -5.51 -0.74
C ILE A 448 -2.69 -5.79 -2.16
N GLU A 449 -3.56 -6.29 -3.01
CA GLU A 449 -3.16 -6.78 -4.32
C GLU A 449 -4.14 -6.38 -5.42
N ASN A 450 -3.61 -6.02 -6.59
CA ASN A 450 -4.33 -5.73 -7.83
C ASN A 450 -5.52 -4.77 -7.66
N PRO A 451 -5.34 -3.58 -7.09
CA PRO A 451 -6.40 -2.59 -7.01
C PRO A 451 -6.81 -2.09 -8.42
N SER A 452 -8.03 -1.61 -8.56
CA SER A 452 -8.44 -0.94 -9.80
C SER A 452 -7.80 0.44 -9.97
N ASN A 453 -7.46 1.08 -8.87
CA ASN A 453 -6.81 2.38 -8.76
C ASN A 453 -5.83 2.32 -7.58
N HIS A 454 -5.84 3.26 -6.63
CA HIS A 454 -4.97 3.25 -5.47
C HIS A 454 -5.24 2.06 -4.54
N SER A 455 -4.22 1.61 -3.86
CA SER A 455 -4.31 0.45 -2.95
C SER A 455 -4.99 0.84 -1.64
N VAL A 456 -4.40 1.76 -0.90
CA VAL A 456 -4.90 2.26 0.39
C VAL A 456 -4.96 3.78 0.35
N ASN A 457 -6.13 4.32 0.65
CA ASN A 457 -6.33 5.77 0.80
C ASN A 457 -6.87 6.08 2.19
N ILE A 458 -6.07 6.78 2.98
CA ILE A 458 -6.48 7.31 4.28
C ILE A 458 -6.50 8.83 4.16
N LEU A 459 -7.69 9.41 4.14
CA LEU A 459 -7.93 10.81 3.79
C LEU A 459 -8.55 11.55 4.98
N ASP A 460 -8.21 12.84 5.14
CA ASP A 460 -8.82 13.73 6.14
C ASP A 460 -8.85 13.11 7.55
N SER A 461 -7.85 12.31 7.91
CA SER A 461 -7.84 11.47 9.10
C SER A 461 -6.67 11.82 10.03
N ARG A 462 -6.68 11.31 11.26
CA ARG A 462 -5.61 11.58 12.23
C ARG A 462 -5.27 10.36 13.10
N ASN A 463 -4.02 10.36 13.61
CA ASN A 463 -3.45 9.28 14.41
C ASN A 463 -3.49 7.96 13.64
N ILE A 464 -2.64 7.82 12.66
CA ILE A 464 -2.62 6.69 11.73
C ILE A 464 -1.33 5.91 11.93
N ALA A 465 -1.45 4.61 11.99
CA ALA A 465 -0.32 3.70 11.97
C ALA A 465 -0.47 2.67 10.85
N THR A 466 0.57 2.49 10.04
CA THR A 466 0.63 1.41 9.05
C THR A 466 1.94 0.64 9.20
N THR A 467 1.85 -0.67 9.31
CA THR A 467 3.03 -1.53 9.48
C THR A 467 2.86 -2.89 8.82
N ASN A 468 3.95 -3.39 8.23
CA ASN A 468 3.98 -4.71 7.59
C ASN A 468 2.84 -4.93 6.58
N VAL A 469 2.36 -3.85 5.96
CA VAL A 469 1.42 -3.89 4.84
C VAL A 469 2.22 -4.22 3.59
N LYS A 470 1.73 -5.19 2.82
CA LYS A 470 2.35 -5.64 1.57
C LYS A 470 1.46 -5.19 0.43
N VAL A 471 1.96 -4.30 -0.40
CA VAL A 471 1.21 -3.77 -1.54
C VAL A 471 1.80 -4.29 -2.83
N PHE A 472 0.96 -4.89 -3.66
CA PHE A 472 1.31 -5.35 -5.00
C PHE A 472 0.33 -4.74 -6.00
N SER A 473 0.71 -3.60 -6.55
CA SER A 473 -0.11 -2.83 -7.50
C SER A 473 0.64 -2.41 -8.76
N TYR A 474 1.76 -3.05 -9.04
CA TYR A 474 2.69 -2.68 -10.10
C TYR A 474 2.03 -2.58 -11.48
N ASP A 475 1.14 -3.50 -11.82
CA ASP A 475 0.45 -3.54 -13.14
C ASP A 475 -0.67 -2.48 -13.26
N GLY A 476 -1.04 -1.83 -12.17
CA GLY A 476 -2.11 -0.86 -12.14
C GLY A 476 -1.61 0.56 -12.47
N ASN A 477 -2.24 1.22 -13.44
CA ASN A 477 -2.04 2.66 -13.59
C ASN A 477 -2.68 3.40 -12.41
N ASN A 478 -1.97 4.34 -11.81
CA ASN A 478 -2.30 4.92 -10.50
C ASN A 478 -2.50 3.83 -9.45
N GLY A 479 -1.59 2.88 -9.43
CA GLY A 479 -1.53 1.81 -8.43
C GLY A 479 -0.77 2.24 -7.19
N ASP A 480 -1.02 3.48 -6.72
CA ASP A 480 -0.37 4.07 -5.56
C ASP A 480 -0.52 3.15 -4.33
N GLY A 481 0.52 3.08 -3.52
CA GLY A 481 0.58 2.16 -2.38
C GLY A 481 -0.23 2.64 -1.18
N LEU A 482 0.39 3.44 -0.33
CA LEU A 482 -0.16 3.92 0.92
C LEU A 482 -0.34 5.44 0.88
N GLY A 483 -1.55 5.91 0.60
CA GLY A 483 -1.89 7.32 0.53
C GLY A 483 -2.44 7.88 1.84
N TYR A 484 -1.90 9.02 2.30
CA TYR A 484 -2.31 9.70 3.53
C TYR A 484 -2.73 11.15 3.24
N GLY A 485 -3.73 11.33 2.37
CA GLY A 485 -4.15 12.65 1.91
C GLY A 485 -4.80 13.49 3.00
N CYS A 486 -4.30 14.72 3.21
CA CYS A 486 -4.82 15.69 4.20
C CYS A 486 -4.91 15.12 5.63
N SER A 487 -4.04 14.16 5.97
CA SER A 487 -4.04 13.45 7.24
C SER A 487 -2.96 13.97 8.20
N GLN A 488 -3.07 13.65 9.49
CA GLN A 488 -2.18 14.13 10.55
C GLN A 488 -1.71 12.96 11.43
N ASN A 489 -0.49 13.10 11.99
CA ASN A 489 0.11 12.14 12.92
C ASN A 489 0.15 10.73 12.33
N VAL A 490 0.92 10.56 11.26
CA VAL A 490 1.10 9.28 10.55
C VAL A 490 2.42 8.66 10.96
N ILE A 491 2.39 7.41 11.40
CA ILE A 491 3.56 6.57 11.61
C ILE A 491 3.48 5.37 10.67
N CYS A 492 4.47 5.27 9.79
CA CYS A 492 4.53 4.27 8.74
C CYS A 492 5.88 3.55 8.82
N TRP A 493 5.88 2.23 9.06
CA TRP A 493 7.13 1.47 9.19
C TRP A 493 6.98 0.02 8.75
N GLY A 494 8.08 -0.57 8.26
CA GLY A 494 8.15 -1.98 7.91
C GLY A 494 7.17 -2.42 6.81
N ASN A 495 6.63 -1.50 6.02
CA ASN A 495 5.77 -1.82 4.89
C ASN A 495 6.61 -2.20 3.67
N PHE A 496 6.03 -2.98 2.80
CA PHE A 496 6.59 -3.36 1.51
C PHE A 496 5.64 -2.90 0.40
N THR A 497 6.16 -2.14 -0.55
CA THR A 497 5.37 -1.64 -1.68
C THR A 497 6.06 -1.97 -2.99
N ASP A 498 5.30 -2.60 -3.88
CA ASP A 498 5.64 -2.84 -5.28
C ASP A 498 4.52 -2.23 -6.12
N THR A 499 4.69 -0.96 -6.40
CA THR A 499 3.63 -0.11 -6.94
C THR A 499 3.86 0.27 -8.38
N GLY A 500 2.78 0.57 -9.07
CA GLY A 500 2.78 1.05 -10.43
C GLY A 500 2.83 2.58 -10.55
N ASP A 501 2.67 3.27 -9.44
CA ASP A 501 2.76 4.73 -9.28
C ASP A 501 3.28 5.02 -7.87
N ASP A 502 2.98 6.15 -7.25
CA ASP A 502 3.51 6.61 -5.95
C ASP A 502 3.31 5.65 -4.77
#